data_bb2659b4a2a7d19603d366269f0fed39
#
_entry.id   bb2659b4a2a7d19603d366269f0fed39
#
_cell.length_a   1.000
_cell.length_b   1.000
_cell.length_c   1.000
_cell.angle_alpha   90.00
_cell.angle_beta   90.00
_cell.angle_gamma   90.00
#
_symmetry.space_group_name_H-M   'P 1'
#
loop_
_entity.id
_entity.type
_entity.pdbx_description
1 polymer ?
#
loop_
_entity_poly.entity_id
_entity_poly.type
_entity_poly.pdbx_seq_one_letter_code
_entity_poly.pdbx_strand_id
1 'polypeptide(L)'
;MPKKKENSERFDLERFERLYPTEDACVKALEKHLWNGILRSPVDGNTNVIRIKGKPGYYRDLDNRRTFTVKQGTVFEGSKLKLKVWFRAIYEFCISANGISSYELARCCGVTQKTAWFMKQRMALNVKQCGEMLMDGEVEADECYVGGTDYYRKNDAKWHSTQGNRDDKAAVFGLLCRDGLLYAEVVKDCRAETLFDVIKNRMAEGCRFYTDEAPQYDHVSDHFIHRTVNHSGRVWKTGAACTNGIENFWKHLQSTIQGTYMSVSHFHLQKYVDEKAWRFNTRKMGGYSRFSFFLSLLASGNSTTYSATIKPGRARYTAGKRKGERMRGRMKDLLYAE
;
A
#
# COMPACT_ATOMS: atom_id res chain seq x y z
N MET A 1 22.28 -24.54 -20.33
CA MET A 1 22.74 -23.34 -19.64
C MET A 1 21.63 -22.30 -19.73
N PRO A 2 21.09 -21.77 -18.63
CA PRO A 2 20.06 -20.73 -18.70
C PRO A 2 20.69 -19.46 -19.26
N LYS A 3 20.07 -18.89 -20.30
CA LYS A 3 20.44 -17.60 -20.88
C LYS A 3 20.43 -16.55 -19.74
N LYS A 4 21.57 -15.88 -19.51
CA LYS A 4 21.63 -14.68 -18.68
C LYS A 4 20.55 -13.73 -19.21
N LYS A 5 19.49 -13.49 -18.41
CA LYS A 5 18.56 -12.39 -18.68
C LYS A 5 19.41 -11.14 -18.80
N GLU A 6 19.24 -10.43 -19.89
CA GLU A 6 19.85 -9.14 -20.13
C GLU A 6 19.76 -8.28 -18.88
N ASN A 7 20.87 -7.68 -18.54
CA ASN A 7 21.10 -6.84 -17.37
C ASN A 7 20.13 -5.65 -17.45
N SER A 8 18.88 -5.83 -17.03
CA SER A 8 18.01 -4.70 -16.76
C SER A 8 18.73 -3.90 -15.69
N GLU A 9 19.30 -2.78 -16.08
CA GLU A 9 20.14 -1.92 -15.27
C GLU A 9 19.50 -1.73 -13.90
N ARG A 10 20.19 -2.15 -12.84
CA ARG A 10 19.69 -2.11 -11.45
C ARG A 10 19.22 -0.69 -11.14
N PHE A 11 18.05 -0.54 -10.53
CA PHE A 11 17.56 0.77 -10.10
C PHE A 11 18.15 1.10 -8.74
N ASP A 12 19.42 1.50 -8.75
CA ASP A 12 20.17 1.98 -7.60
C ASP A 12 20.09 3.51 -7.47
N LEU A 13 20.79 4.03 -6.47
CA LEU A 13 20.79 5.46 -6.18
C LEU A 13 21.42 6.27 -7.31
N GLU A 14 22.49 5.78 -7.92
CA GLU A 14 23.17 6.46 -9.01
C GLU A 14 22.24 6.62 -10.23
N ARG A 15 21.55 5.56 -10.62
CA ARG A 15 20.56 5.61 -11.68
C ARG A 15 19.39 6.52 -11.33
N PHE A 16 18.92 6.51 -10.07
CA PHE A 16 17.89 7.44 -9.62
C PHE A 16 18.33 8.90 -9.76
N GLU A 17 19.54 9.26 -9.29
CA GLU A 17 20.05 10.63 -9.38
C GLU A 17 20.31 11.05 -10.84
N ARG A 18 20.70 10.14 -11.72
CA ARG A 18 20.84 10.38 -13.15
C ARG A 18 19.51 10.68 -13.84
N LEU A 19 18.43 9.99 -13.44
CA LEU A 19 17.09 10.20 -13.99
C LEU A 19 16.40 11.44 -13.44
N TYR A 20 16.65 11.79 -12.19
CA TYR A 20 15.98 12.88 -11.45
C TYR A 20 16.98 13.84 -10.81
N PRO A 21 17.92 14.43 -11.60
CA PRO A 21 19.00 15.26 -11.04
C PRO A 21 18.51 16.59 -10.46
N THR A 22 17.42 17.14 -11.00
CA THR A 22 16.92 18.48 -10.69
C THR A 22 15.43 18.46 -10.36
N GLU A 23 14.95 19.55 -9.74
CA GLU A 23 13.50 19.78 -9.50
C GLU A 23 12.72 19.74 -10.82
N ASP A 24 13.28 20.36 -11.90
CA ASP A 24 12.62 20.38 -13.22
C ASP A 24 12.47 18.99 -13.81
N ALA A 25 13.46 18.11 -13.65
CA ALA A 25 13.35 16.70 -14.08
C ALA A 25 12.21 15.97 -13.33
N CYS A 26 12.07 16.21 -12.03
CA CYS A 26 10.97 15.65 -11.23
C CYS A 26 9.61 16.22 -11.67
N VAL A 27 9.53 17.52 -11.95
CA VAL A 27 8.31 18.16 -12.49
C VAL A 27 7.90 17.52 -13.81
N LYS A 28 8.83 17.38 -14.77
CA LYS A 28 8.55 16.74 -16.07
C LYS A 28 8.09 15.30 -15.94
N ALA A 29 8.71 14.55 -15.03
CA ALA A 29 8.29 13.18 -14.75
C ALA A 29 6.85 13.13 -14.16
N LEU A 30 6.51 14.00 -13.24
CA LEU A 30 5.17 14.09 -12.68
C LEU A 30 4.14 14.54 -13.71
N GLU A 31 4.47 15.53 -14.57
CA GLU A 31 3.65 15.95 -15.70
C GLU A 31 3.29 14.79 -16.63
N LYS A 32 4.28 13.93 -16.93
CA LYS A 32 4.06 12.76 -17.77
C LYS A 32 3.04 11.80 -17.15
N HIS A 33 3.07 11.58 -15.85
CA HIS A 33 2.11 10.73 -15.16
C HIS A 33 0.71 11.35 -15.07
N LEU A 34 0.64 12.68 -14.88
CA LEU A 34 -0.62 13.40 -14.73
C LEU A 34 -1.35 13.60 -16.05
N TRP A 35 -0.61 14.06 -17.05
CA TRP A 35 -1.21 14.68 -18.26
C TRP A 35 -0.81 13.99 -19.56
N ASN A 36 0.14 13.07 -19.53
CA ASN A 36 0.60 12.33 -20.71
C ASN A 36 0.88 13.25 -21.93
N GLY A 37 1.54 14.40 -21.66
CA GLY A 37 1.96 15.37 -22.68
C GLY A 37 1.00 16.52 -22.95
N ILE A 38 -0.27 16.43 -22.53
CA ILE A 38 -1.26 17.50 -22.73
C ILE A 38 -1.55 18.16 -21.38
N LEU A 39 -1.02 19.36 -21.14
CA LEU A 39 -1.26 20.11 -19.91
C LEU A 39 -2.77 20.33 -19.69
N ARG A 40 -3.21 20.11 -18.44
CA ARG A 40 -4.60 20.27 -18.05
C ARG A 40 -4.70 20.96 -16.70
N SER A 41 -5.63 21.88 -16.59
CA SER A 41 -6.02 22.47 -15.31
C SER A 41 -6.64 21.39 -14.40
N PRO A 42 -6.17 21.23 -13.15
CA PRO A 42 -6.77 20.26 -12.22
C PRO A 42 -8.14 20.67 -11.70
N VAL A 43 -8.57 21.91 -11.96
CA VAL A 43 -9.84 22.48 -11.49
C VAL A 43 -10.99 22.10 -12.42
N ASP A 44 -10.83 22.34 -13.71
CA ASP A 44 -11.87 22.25 -14.74
C ASP A 44 -11.50 21.35 -15.93
N GLY A 45 -10.24 20.85 -15.96
CA GLY A 45 -9.76 20.01 -17.06
C GLY A 45 -9.36 20.77 -18.33
N ASN A 46 -9.42 22.11 -18.30
CA ASN A 46 -9.06 22.96 -19.43
C ASN A 46 -7.62 22.69 -19.92
N THR A 47 -7.43 22.75 -21.23
CA THR A 47 -6.13 22.53 -21.90
C THR A 47 -5.45 23.81 -22.35
N ASN A 48 -6.13 24.96 -22.28
CA ASN A 48 -5.54 26.26 -22.59
C ASN A 48 -4.65 26.75 -21.43
N VAL A 49 -3.58 26.02 -21.21
CA VAL A 49 -2.66 26.15 -20.05
C VAL A 49 -1.26 26.40 -20.53
N ILE A 50 -0.57 27.38 -19.93
CA ILE A 50 0.82 27.68 -20.21
C ILE A 50 1.71 27.47 -18.96
N ARG A 51 2.99 27.12 -19.20
CA ARG A 51 4.03 27.12 -18.14
C ARG A 51 4.47 28.52 -17.81
N ILE A 52 4.62 28.82 -16.52
CA ILE A 52 5.14 30.12 -16.08
C ILE A 52 6.67 30.10 -16.20
N LYS A 53 7.21 31.03 -17.01
CA LYS A 53 8.66 31.16 -17.24
C LYS A 53 9.41 31.38 -15.92
N GLY A 54 10.50 30.66 -15.70
CA GLY A 54 11.33 30.79 -14.48
C GLY A 54 10.76 30.13 -13.21
N LYS A 55 9.57 29.50 -13.27
CA LYS A 55 8.95 28.83 -12.13
C LYS A 55 8.57 27.37 -12.49
N PRO A 56 9.48 26.41 -12.40
CA PRO A 56 9.19 25.00 -12.70
C PRO A 56 8.00 24.50 -11.88
N GLY A 57 7.08 23.80 -12.55
CA GLY A 57 5.89 23.23 -11.91
C GLY A 57 4.77 24.23 -11.60
N TYR A 58 4.85 25.46 -12.12
CA TYR A 58 3.80 26.45 -12.05
C TYR A 58 3.19 26.70 -13.43
N TYR A 59 1.89 26.79 -13.47
CA TYR A 59 1.08 26.94 -14.69
C TYR A 59 0.05 28.03 -14.53
N ARG A 60 -0.37 28.58 -15.65
CA ARG A 60 -1.47 29.51 -15.73
C ARG A 60 -2.51 29.00 -16.73
N ASP A 61 -3.72 28.87 -16.29
CA ASP A 61 -4.89 28.67 -17.10
C ASP A 61 -5.27 30.03 -17.71
N LEU A 62 -5.35 30.10 -19.03
CA LEU A 62 -5.59 31.34 -19.76
C LEU A 62 -7.07 31.73 -19.77
N ASP A 63 -7.98 30.76 -19.68
CA ASP A 63 -9.40 31.04 -19.75
C ASP A 63 -9.94 31.61 -18.44
N ASN A 64 -9.60 30.99 -17.32
CA ASN A 64 -10.02 31.44 -16.00
C ASN A 64 -8.99 32.35 -15.28
N ARG A 65 -7.81 32.56 -15.89
CA ARG A 65 -6.69 33.37 -15.38
C ARG A 65 -6.12 32.88 -14.03
N ARG A 66 -6.40 31.63 -13.65
CA ARG A 66 -5.92 31.04 -12.39
C ARG A 66 -4.52 30.45 -12.55
N THR A 67 -3.75 30.54 -11.50
CA THR A 67 -2.43 29.90 -11.40
C THR A 67 -2.55 28.68 -10.53
N PHE A 68 -1.92 27.58 -10.95
CA PHE A 68 -1.88 26.33 -10.21
C PHE A 68 -0.49 25.69 -10.28
N THR A 69 -0.28 24.65 -9.50
CA THR A 69 1.00 23.91 -9.48
C THR A 69 0.79 22.46 -9.88
N VAL A 70 1.87 21.82 -10.37
CA VAL A 70 1.87 20.40 -10.68
C VAL A 70 1.48 19.51 -9.48
N LYS A 71 1.60 20.00 -8.25
CA LYS A 71 1.24 19.30 -7.02
C LYS A 71 -0.26 19.28 -6.74
N GLN A 72 -1.01 20.22 -7.31
CA GLN A 72 -2.44 20.38 -7.04
C GLN A 72 -3.22 19.17 -7.57
N GLY A 73 -4.14 18.64 -6.77
CA GLY A 73 -4.88 17.42 -7.09
C GLY A 73 -4.06 16.12 -6.97
N THR A 74 -2.87 16.18 -6.36
CA THR A 74 -2.01 15.02 -6.12
C THR A 74 -1.76 14.82 -4.62
N VAL A 75 -1.08 13.73 -4.26
CA VAL A 75 -0.59 13.50 -2.88
C VAL A 75 0.33 14.64 -2.40
N PHE A 76 0.99 15.35 -3.31
CA PHE A 76 1.95 16.40 -2.99
C PHE A 76 1.30 17.75 -2.69
N GLU A 77 -0.01 17.90 -2.86
CA GLU A 77 -0.72 19.15 -2.67
C GLU A 77 -0.51 19.73 -1.26
N GLY A 78 -0.34 21.04 -1.17
CA GLY A 78 -0.07 21.77 0.09
C GLY A 78 1.33 21.50 0.69
N SER A 79 2.17 20.68 0.06
CA SER A 79 3.53 20.44 0.54
C SER A 79 4.47 21.57 0.15
N LYS A 80 5.19 22.11 1.16
CA LYS A 80 6.26 23.12 0.96
C LYS A 80 7.56 22.47 0.46
N LEU A 81 7.71 21.15 0.56
CA LEU A 81 8.91 20.44 0.11
C LEU A 81 9.02 20.46 -1.42
N LYS A 82 10.25 20.49 -1.92
CA LYS A 82 10.54 20.30 -3.35
C LYS A 82 10.13 18.90 -3.79
N LEU A 83 9.75 18.73 -5.06
CA LEU A 83 9.44 17.41 -5.62
C LEU A 83 10.64 16.48 -5.59
N LYS A 84 11.86 16.98 -5.75
CA LYS A 84 13.08 16.16 -5.63
C LYS A 84 13.17 15.45 -4.27
N VAL A 85 12.77 16.10 -3.18
CA VAL A 85 12.71 15.49 -1.84
C VAL A 85 11.64 14.39 -1.78
N TRP A 86 10.48 14.63 -2.38
CA TRP A 86 9.43 13.62 -2.49
C TRP A 86 9.85 12.43 -3.35
N PHE A 87 10.50 12.66 -4.48
CA PHE A 87 10.99 11.62 -5.36
C PHE A 87 12.04 10.75 -4.65
N ARG A 88 12.93 11.37 -3.86
CA ARG A 88 13.86 10.62 -3.03
C ARG A 88 13.13 9.77 -1.99
N ALA A 89 12.12 10.31 -1.33
CA ALA A 89 11.31 9.55 -0.38
C ALA A 89 10.57 8.38 -1.03
N ILE A 90 10.04 8.56 -2.24
CA ILE A 90 9.39 7.51 -3.02
C ILE A 90 10.40 6.43 -3.42
N TYR A 91 11.60 6.83 -3.86
CA TYR A 91 12.68 5.90 -4.16
C TYR A 91 13.00 5.01 -2.96
N GLU A 92 13.30 5.61 -1.81
CA GLU A 92 13.61 4.87 -0.58
C GLU A 92 12.44 3.97 -0.14
N PHE A 93 11.22 4.47 -0.24
CA PHE A 93 10.01 3.67 0.04
C PHE A 93 9.93 2.45 -0.86
N CYS A 94 10.24 2.56 -2.15
CA CYS A 94 10.11 1.47 -3.12
C CYS A 94 11.21 0.41 -3.02
N ILE A 95 12.47 0.82 -2.76
CA ILE A 95 13.59 -0.11 -2.75
C ILE A 95 13.74 -0.88 -1.44
N SER A 96 13.25 -0.33 -0.31
CA SER A 96 13.38 -0.95 1.00
C SER A 96 12.51 -2.19 1.11
N ALA A 97 13.08 -3.39 1.16
CA ALA A 97 12.34 -4.65 1.15
C ALA A 97 11.39 -4.81 2.36
N ASN A 98 11.83 -4.40 3.54
CA ASN A 98 11.08 -4.50 4.80
C ASN A 98 10.45 -3.17 5.25
N GLY A 99 10.24 -2.23 4.31
CA GLY A 99 9.81 -0.89 4.66
C GLY A 99 10.95 -0.01 5.17
N ILE A 100 10.66 1.25 5.46
CA ILE A 100 11.64 2.22 5.95
C ILE A 100 11.08 2.96 7.16
N SER A 101 11.87 3.09 8.22
CA SER A 101 11.49 3.87 9.40
C SER A 101 11.46 5.38 9.08
N SER A 102 10.67 6.14 9.83
CA SER A 102 10.64 7.60 9.64
C SER A 102 11.96 8.29 10.01
N TYR A 103 12.75 7.69 10.88
CA TYR A 103 14.09 8.18 11.21
C TYR A 103 15.07 7.97 10.05
N GLU A 104 15.04 6.79 9.44
CA GLU A 104 15.86 6.49 8.26
C GLU A 104 15.47 7.37 7.08
N LEU A 105 14.17 7.47 6.79
CA LEU A 105 13.66 8.31 5.72
C LEU A 105 14.05 9.79 5.94
N ALA A 106 14.04 10.27 7.18
CA ALA A 106 14.48 11.62 7.52
C ALA A 106 15.95 11.85 7.16
N ARG A 107 16.83 10.88 7.47
CA ARG A 107 18.25 10.95 7.10
C ARG A 107 18.46 10.95 5.59
N CYS A 108 17.79 10.03 4.87
CA CYS A 108 17.89 9.91 3.42
C CYS A 108 17.40 11.16 2.66
N CYS A 109 16.38 11.85 3.21
CA CYS A 109 15.74 12.99 2.55
C CYS A 109 16.20 14.35 3.08
N GLY A 110 17.03 14.41 4.13
CA GLY A 110 17.47 15.67 4.74
C GLY A 110 16.33 16.49 5.37
N VAL A 111 15.35 15.81 5.98
CA VAL A 111 14.17 16.46 6.61
C VAL A 111 14.07 16.05 8.09
N THR A 112 13.20 16.72 8.86
CA THR A 112 12.94 16.31 10.23
C THR A 112 12.18 14.97 10.27
N GLN A 113 12.36 14.19 11.34
CA GLN A 113 11.64 12.93 11.54
C GLN A 113 10.11 13.10 11.45
N LYS A 114 9.57 14.18 12.04
CA LYS A 114 8.14 14.50 11.96
C LYS A 114 7.68 14.70 10.50
N THR A 115 8.49 15.40 9.70
CA THR A 115 8.22 15.61 8.27
C THR A 115 8.27 14.29 7.51
N ALA A 116 9.30 13.48 7.72
CA ALA A 116 9.46 12.17 7.10
C ALA A 116 8.31 11.22 7.47
N TRP A 117 7.91 11.21 8.75
CA TRP A 117 6.74 10.44 9.20
C TRP A 117 5.47 10.86 8.46
N PHE A 118 5.24 12.17 8.35
CA PHE A 118 4.05 12.67 7.63
C PHE A 118 4.11 12.35 6.13
N MET A 119 5.27 12.48 5.48
CA MET A 119 5.47 12.05 4.10
C MET A 119 5.12 10.57 3.93
N LYS A 120 5.65 9.72 4.82
CA LYS A 120 5.39 8.28 4.82
C LYS A 120 3.90 7.97 5.00
N GLN A 121 3.22 8.62 5.94
CA GLN A 121 1.78 8.43 6.15
C GLN A 121 0.96 8.85 4.92
N ARG A 122 1.34 9.94 4.24
CA ARG A 122 0.70 10.34 2.99
C ARG A 122 0.90 9.32 1.87
N MET A 123 2.09 8.77 1.74
CA MET A 123 2.38 7.71 0.78
C MET A 123 1.56 6.45 1.10
N ALA A 124 1.57 5.99 2.35
CA ALA A 124 0.88 4.79 2.78
C ALA A 124 -0.65 4.87 2.60
N LEU A 125 -1.26 6.04 2.81
CA LEU A 125 -2.70 6.26 2.55
C LEU A 125 -3.10 6.09 1.07
N ASN A 126 -2.13 6.18 0.16
CA ASN A 126 -2.36 6.06 -1.27
C ASN A 126 -1.84 4.74 -1.84
N VAL A 127 -1.27 3.89 -1.00
CA VAL A 127 -0.98 2.50 -1.35
C VAL A 127 -2.29 1.75 -1.50
N LYS A 128 -2.43 1.02 -2.60
CA LYS A 128 -3.54 0.10 -2.81
C LYS A 128 -2.97 -1.31 -2.92
N GLN A 129 -3.51 -2.24 -2.17
CA GLN A 129 -3.04 -3.63 -2.16
C GLN A 129 -3.28 -4.29 -3.51
N CYS A 130 -4.54 -4.45 -3.89
CA CYS A 130 -4.99 -5.05 -5.15
C CYS A 130 -6.11 -4.26 -5.83
N GLY A 131 -6.42 -3.05 -5.33
CA GLY A 131 -7.52 -2.24 -5.84
C GLY A 131 -8.88 -2.88 -5.62
N GLU A 132 -9.73 -2.86 -6.66
CA GLU A 132 -11.06 -3.49 -6.67
C GLU A 132 -11.05 -4.87 -7.35
N MET A 133 -9.88 -5.44 -7.60
CA MET A 133 -9.78 -6.78 -8.22
C MET A 133 -10.34 -7.83 -7.26
N LEU A 134 -11.23 -8.67 -7.76
CA LEU A 134 -11.65 -9.88 -7.08
C LEU A 134 -10.56 -10.94 -7.21
N MET A 135 -10.35 -11.69 -6.15
CA MET A 135 -9.48 -12.86 -6.15
C MET A 135 -10.21 -14.03 -6.80
N ASP A 136 -9.52 -14.73 -7.66
CA ASP A 136 -10.04 -15.87 -8.42
C ASP A 136 -9.10 -17.07 -8.28
N GLY A 137 -9.63 -18.28 -8.56
CA GLY A 137 -8.87 -19.52 -8.54
C GLY A 137 -8.72 -20.12 -7.13
N GLU A 138 -7.49 -20.31 -6.68
CA GLU A 138 -7.17 -20.92 -5.38
C GLU A 138 -6.75 -19.85 -4.37
N VAL A 139 -7.52 -19.67 -3.30
CA VAL A 139 -7.33 -18.63 -2.30
C VAL A 139 -7.12 -19.25 -0.91
N GLU A 140 -6.00 -18.90 -0.28
CA GLU A 140 -5.71 -19.23 1.13
C GLU A 140 -6.22 -18.09 2.01
N ALA A 141 -6.82 -18.41 3.16
CA ALA A 141 -7.22 -17.43 4.17
C ALA A 141 -6.74 -17.83 5.56
N ASP A 142 -6.39 -16.82 6.32
CA ASP A 142 -5.91 -16.98 7.71
C ASP A 142 -5.99 -15.64 8.45
N GLU A 143 -5.89 -15.67 9.79
CA GLU A 143 -5.84 -14.51 10.64
C GLU A 143 -4.48 -14.38 11.34
N CYS A 144 -4.08 -13.14 11.54
CA CYS A 144 -2.90 -12.80 12.31
C CYS A 144 -3.23 -11.75 13.38
N TYR A 145 -2.69 -11.92 14.56
CA TYR A 145 -2.84 -10.97 15.66
C TYR A 145 -1.59 -10.12 15.80
N VAL A 146 -1.74 -8.80 15.65
CA VAL A 146 -0.65 -7.82 15.68
C VAL A 146 -0.76 -6.91 16.91
N GLY A 147 0.36 -6.68 17.61
CA GLY A 147 0.42 -5.84 18.80
C GLY A 147 0.51 -6.67 20.09
N GLY A 148 0.26 -6.05 21.24
CA GLY A 148 0.21 -6.73 22.54
C GLY A 148 1.50 -6.69 23.35
N THR A 149 2.39 -5.72 23.13
CA THR A 149 3.47 -5.40 24.05
C THR A 149 3.13 -4.15 24.86
N ASP A 150 3.01 -4.30 26.16
CA ASP A 150 2.63 -3.24 27.14
C ASP A 150 3.63 -2.08 27.21
N TYR A 151 4.70 -2.09 26.46
CA TYR A 151 5.84 -1.19 26.64
C TYR A 151 5.58 0.28 26.29
N TYR A 152 4.43 0.64 25.70
CA TYR A 152 4.19 2.01 25.21
C TYR A 152 2.87 2.66 25.62
N ARG A 153 2.13 2.10 26.57
CA ARG A 153 0.99 2.81 27.17
C ARG A 153 1.47 3.79 28.23
N LYS A 154 1.78 5.01 27.80
CA LYS A 154 1.88 6.14 28.72
C LYS A 154 0.49 6.47 29.26
N ASN A 155 0.33 6.26 30.58
CA ASN A 155 -0.60 6.98 31.47
C ASN A 155 -2.12 6.83 31.32
N ASP A 156 -2.68 5.71 30.87
CA ASP A 156 -4.08 5.43 31.19
C ASP A 156 -4.17 4.26 32.18
N ALA A 157 -4.83 4.60 33.29
CA ALA A 157 -4.91 3.87 34.54
C ALA A 157 -5.08 2.36 34.40
N LYS A 158 -4.27 1.65 35.21
CA LYS A 158 -4.54 0.30 35.75
C LYS A 158 -5.07 -0.73 34.75
N TRP A 159 -4.24 -1.13 33.81
CA TRP A 159 -4.45 -2.36 33.09
C TRP A 159 -3.45 -3.41 33.60
N HIS A 160 -3.95 -4.47 34.20
CA HIS A 160 -3.14 -5.63 34.57
C HIS A 160 -2.91 -6.46 33.31
N SER A 161 -1.67 -6.49 32.80
CA SER A 161 -1.29 -7.40 31.74
C SER A 161 -1.27 -8.82 32.26
N THR A 162 -2.18 -9.63 31.81
CA THR A 162 -2.03 -11.08 31.81
C THR A 162 -1.38 -11.48 30.49
N GLN A 163 -0.24 -12.11 30.60
CA GLN A 163 0.57 -12.60 29.50
C GLN A 163 -0.29 -13.35 28.46
N GLY A 164 -0.46 -12.80 27.25
CA GLY A 164 -1.06 -13.52 26.13
C GLY A 164 -2.54 -13.26 25.83
N ASN A 165 -3.19 -12.24 26.40
CA ASN A 165 -4.60 -12.00 26.12
C ASN A 165 -4.80 -11.47 24.69
N ARG A 166 -5.65 -12.15 23.89
CA ARG A 166 -6.01 -11.77 22.51
C ARG A 166 -6.67 -10.39 22.43
N ASP A 167 -7.31 -9.96 23.51
CA ASP A 167 -8.09 -8.70 23.58
C ASP A 167 -7.24 -7.42 23.40
N ASP A 168 -5.92 -7.52 23.57
CA ASP A 168 -4.99 -6.40 23.40
C ASP A 168 -4.35 -6.33 22.01
N LYS A 169 -4.60 -7.31 21.16
CA LYS A 169 -4.03 -7.41 19.80
C LYS A 169 -5.09 -7.04 18.75
N ALA A 170 -4.67 -6.35 17.72
CA ALA A 170 -5.50 -6.13 16.55
C ALA A 170 -5.53 -7.38 15.68
N ALA A 171 -6.70 -7.83 15.30
CA ALA A 171 -6.87 -8.91 14.35
C ALA A 171 -6.68 -8.36 12.93
N VAL A 172 -5.89 -9.07 12.12
CA VAL A 172 -5.70 -8.82 10.70
C VAL A 172 -6.13 -10.08 9.97
N PHE A 173 -7.11 -9.97 9.09
CA PHE A 173 -7.56 -11.04 8.23
C PHE A 173 -6.92 -10.90 6.86
N GLY A 174 -6.53 -12.01 6.25
CA GLY A 174 -5.86 -12.00 4.95
C GLY A 174 -6.37 -13.07 4.00
N LEU A 175 -6.30 -12.74 2.71
CA LEU A 175 -6.59 -13.58 1.58
C LEU A 175 -5.38 -13.60 0.65
N LEU A 176 -4.89 -14.78 0.29
CA LEU A 176 -3.79 -14.95 -0.64
C LEU A 176 -4.20 -15.84 -1.80
N CYS A 177 -4.29 -15.26 -2.99
CA CYS A 177 -4.41 -16.04 -4.22
C CYS A 177 -3.09 -16.74 -4.55
N ARG A 178 -3.09 -17.99 -4.94
CA ARG A 178 -1.88 -18.74 -5.30
C ARG A 178 -1.16 -18.18 -6.51
N ASP A 179 -1.86 -17.42 -7.35
CA ASP A 179 -1.25 -16.64 -8.43
C ASP A 179 -0.43 -15.43 -7.91
N GLY A 180 -0.46 -15.21 -6.61
CA GLY A 180 0.41 -14.30 -5.91
C GLY A 180 -0.18 -12.96 -5.56
N LEU A 181 -1.50 -12.74 -5.68
CA LEU A 181 -2.20 -11.55 -5.21
C LEU A 181 -2.60 -11.73 -3.73
N LEU A 182 -2.30 -10.75 -2.91
CA LEU A 182 -2.60 -10.74 -1.48
C LEU A 182 -3.47 -9.53 -1.12
N TYR A 183 -4.48 -9.79 -0.30
CA TYR A 183 -5.29 -8.78 0.38
C TYR A 183 -5.25 -9.03 1.88
N ALA A 184 -5.10 -7.97 2.69
CA ALA A 184 -5.15 -8.08 4.14
C ALA A 184 -5.82 -6.85 4.75
N GLU A 185 -6.68 -7.06 5.76
CA GLU A 185 -7.47 -6.01 6.39
C GLU A 185 -7.49 -6.18 7.91
N VAL A 186 -7.37 -5.05 8.62
CA VAL A 186 -7.57 -5.01 10.07
C VAL A 186 -9.07 -5.12 10.34
N VAL A 187 -9.48 -6.20 10.96
CA VAL A 187 -10.88 -6.50 11.28
C VAL A 187 -11.19 -6.19 12.75
N LYS A 188 -12.46 -5.91 13.04
CA LYS A 188 -12.89 -5.63 14.42
C LYS A 188 -12.85 -6.88 15.31
N ASP A 189 -13.15 -8.04 14.73
CA ASP A 189 -13.13 -9.36 15.34
C ASP A 189 -13.01 -10.44 14.27
N CYS A 190 -12.77 -11.69 14.69
CA CYS A 190 -12.67 -12.86 13.79
C CYS A 190 -13.97 -13.70 13.83
N ARG A 191 -15.13 -13.08 13.98
CA ARG A 191 -16.41 -13.79 13.91
C ARG A 191 -16.76 -14.11 12.46
N ALA A 192 -17.51 -15.21 12.27
CA ALA A 192 -17.91 -15.68 10.93
C ALA A 192 -18.53 -14.57 10.07
N GLU A 193 -19.44 -13.77 10.62
CA GLU A 193 -20.11 -12.66 9.91
C GLU A 193 -19.11 -11.60 9.42
N THR A 194 -18.15 -11.20 10.30
CA THR A 194 -17.16 -10.18 9.97
C THR A 194 -16.23 -10.65 8.86
N LEU A 195 -15.76 -11.90 8.94
CA LEU A 195 -14.86 -12.47 7.95
C LEU A 195 -15.57 -12.75 6.63
N PHE A 196 -16.81 -13.23 6.69
CA PHE A 196 -17.61 -13.50 5.50
C PHE A 196 -17.87 -12.25 4.65
N ASP A 197 -18.12 -11.11 5.28
CA ASP A 197 -18.26 -9.83 4.56
C ASP A 197 -17.01 -9.47 3.77
N VAL A 198 -15.82 -9.68 4.34
CA VAL A 198 -14.56 -9.45 3.64
C VAL A 198 -14.37 -10.44 2.49
N ILE A 199 -14.61 -11.72 2.74
CA ILE A 199 -14.49 -12.80 1.75
C ILE A 199 -15.41 -12.53 0.55
N LYS A 200 -16.70 -12.28 0.79
CA LYS A 200 -17.69 -11.99 -0.25
C LYS A 200 -17.35 -10.78 -1.11
N ASN A 201 -16.78 -9.74 -0.49
CA ASN A 201 -16.40 -8.52 -1.21
C ASN A 201 -15.10 -8.64 -2.00
N ARG A 202 -14.29 -9.69 -1.76
CA ARG A 202 -12.93 -9.83 -2.32
C ARG A 202 -12.72 -11.06 -3.17
N MET A 203 -13.60 -12.06 -3.11
CA MET A 203 -13.47 -13.29 -3.87
C MET A 203 -14.55 -13.39 -4.93
N ALA A 204 -14.20 -13.96 -6.07
CA ALA A 204 -15.15 -14.37 -7.10
C ALA A 204 -15.91 -15.63 -6.64
N GLU A 205 -17.16 -15.76 -7.03
CA GLU A 205 -17.96 -16.97 -6.75
C GLU A 205 -17.31 -18.21 -7.39
N GLY A 206 -17.42 -19.35 -6.70
CA GLY A 206 -16.90 -20.63 -7.18
C GLY A 206 -15.38 -20.83 -7.01
N CYS A 207 -14.67 -19.90 -6.39
CA CYS A 207 -13.26 -20.08 -6.06
C CYS A 207 -13.03 -21.27 -5.12
N ARG A 208 -11.84 -21.86 -5.19
CA ARG A 208 -11.36 -22.82 -4.19
C ARG A 208 -10.81 -22.08 -3.00
N PHE A 209 -11.37 -22.32 -1.84
CA PHE A 209 -11.06 -21.62 -0.61
C PHE A 209 -10.41 -22.56 0.40
N TYR A 210 -9.22 -22.18 0.88
CA TYR A 210 -8.42 -22.99 1.80
C TYR A 210 -8.24 -22.24 3.12
N THR A 211 -8.65 -22.88 4.23
CA THR A 211 -8.51 -22.34 5.59
C THR A 211 -7.96 -23.41 6.54
N ASP A 212 -7.70 -23.03 7.77
CA ASP A 212 -7.61 -23.99 8.87
C ASP A 212 -9.00 -24.54 9.25
N GLU A 213 -9.06 -25.45 10.26
CA GLU A 213 -10.30 -26.08 10.75
C GLU A 213 -11.12 -25.18 11.69
N ALA A 214 -10.97 -23.86 11.64
CA ALA A 214 -11.64 -22.97 12.55
C ALA A 214 -13.14 -22.83 12.22
N PRO A 215 -14.03 -22.91 13.25
CA PRO A 215 -15.50 -22.91 13.04
C PRO A 215 -16.07 -21.69 12.36
N GLN A 216 -15.35 -20.55 12.37
CA GLN A 216 -15.79 -19.32 11.72
C GLN A 216 -15.94 -19.43 10.20
N TYR A 217 -15.41 -20.52 9.60
CA TYR A 217 -15.47 -20.77 8.17
C TYR A 217 -16.54 -21.79 7.73
N ASP A 218 -17.36 -22.33 8.67
CA ASP A 218 -18.33 -23.39 8.37
C ASP A 218 -19.37 -22.96 7.31
N HIS A 219 -19.77 -21.68 7.30
CA HIS A 219 -20.78 -21.16 6.37
C HIS A 219 -20.23 -20.75 4.99
N VAL A 220 -18.93 -20.86 4.77
CA VAL A 220 -18.30 -20.42 3.52
C VAL A 220 -18.55 -21.42 2.39
N SER A 221 -18.80 -22.69 2.72
CA SER A 221 -19.06 -23.77 1.76
C SER A 221 -20.30 -23.59 0.89
N ASP A 222 -21.24 -22.71 1.29
CA ASP A 222 -22.43 -22.42 0.50
C ASP A 222 -22.13 -21.59 -0.77
N HIS A 223 -20.99 -20.88 -0.78
CA HIS A 223 -20.61 -19.95 -1.85
C HIS A 223 -19.30 -20.32 -2.55
N PHE A 224 -18.43 -21.11 -1.89
CA PHE A 224 -17.09 -21.44 -2.37
C PHE A 224 -16.78 -22.93 -2.22
N ILE A 225 -15.85 -23.43 -3.00
CA ILE A 225 -15.35 -24.81 -2.87
C ILE A 225 -14.37 -24.84 -1.69
N HIS A 226 -14.91 -24.98 -0.47
CA HIS A 226 -14.13 -24.91 0.75
C HIS A 226 -13.40 -26.21 1.06
N ARG A 227 -12.14 -26.12 1.45
CA ARG A 227 -11.31 -27.23 1.95
C ARG A 227 -10.49 -26.77 3.13
N THR A 228 -10.45 -27.56 4.16
CA THR A 228 -9.72 -27.30 5.40
C THR A 228 -8.40 -28.05 5.47
N VAL A 229 -7.43 -27.50 6.20
CA VAL A 229 -6.14 -28.11 6.52
C VAL A 229 -6.09 -28.38 8.01
N ASN A 230 -5.85 -29.65 8.38
CA ASN A 230 -5.74 -30.04 9.78
C ASN A 230 -4.33 -29.79 10.32
N HIS A 231 -4.12 -28.61 10.96
CA HIS A 231 -2.87 -28.29 11.64
C HIS A 231 -2.70 -29.02 12.98
N SER A 232 -3.78 -29.40 13.65
CA SER A 232 -3.74 -30.12 14.93
C SER A 232 -3.10 -31.50 14.78
N GLY A 233 -3.28 -32.16 13.61
CA GLY A 233 -2.67 -33.43 13.25
C GLY A 233 -1.24 -33.35 12.73
N ARG A 234 -0.56 -32.16 12.79
CA ARG A 234 0.74 -31.89 12.14
C ARG A 234 0.72 -32.15 10.62
N VAL A 235 -0.45 -32.06 10.01
CA VAL A 235 -0.60 -32.18 8.57
C VAL A 235 -0.56 -30.77 7.98
N TRP A 236 0.56 -30.39 7.39
CA TRP A 236 0.79 -29.08 6.78
C TRP A 236 0.23 -28.95 5.37
N LYS A 237 -0.22 -30.07 4.80
CA LYS A 237 -0.76 -30.14 3.45
C LYS A 237 -1.68 -31.35 3.31
N THR A 238 -2.93 -31.14 2.92
CA THR A 238 -3.88 -32.21 2.59
C THR A 238 -4.22 -32.12 1.10
N GLY A 239 -3.51 -32.89 0.27
CA GLY A 239 -3.64 -32.78 -1.17
C GLY A 239 -3.21 -31.42 -1.69
N ALA A 240 -4.14 -30.65 -2.29
CA ALA A 240 -3.90 -29.26 -2.73
C ALA A 240 -4.12 -28.22 -1.62
N ALA A 241 -4.75 -28.57 -0.49
CA ALA A 241 -5.01 -27.63 0.60
C ALA A 241 -3.74 -27.34 1.40
N CYS A 242 -3.38 -26.08 1.52
CA CYS A 242 -2.34 -25.56 2.41
C CYS A 242 -2.57 -24.07 2.65
N THR A 243 -2.10 -23.55 3.80
CA THR A 243 -2.14 -22.12 4.18
C THR A 243 -0.74 -21.55 4.35
N ASN A 244 0.28 -22.28 3.93
CA ASN A 244 1.69 -21.90 4.13
C ASN A 244 2.07 -20.58 3.47
N GLY A 245 1.40 -20.20 2.39
CA GLY A 245 1.66 -18.96 1.68
C GLY A 245 1.29 -17.76 2.52
N ILE A 246 0.08 -17.76 3.08
CA ILE A 246 -0.40 -16.66 3.90
C ILE A 246 0.29 -16.62 5.27
N GLU A 247 0.60 -17.77 5.86
CA GLU A 247 1.40 -17.85 7.11
C GLU A 247 2.79 -17.21 6.92
N ASN A 248 3.43 -17.46 5.78
CA ASN A 248 4.71 -16.82 5.46
C ASN A 248 4.58 -15.30 5.36
N PHE A 249 3.48 -14.80 4.79
CA PHE A 249 3.21 -13.37 4.77
C PHE A 249 3.09 -12.80 6.20
N TRP A 250 2.41 -13.48 7.12
CA TRP A 250 2.31 -13.05 8.52
C TRP A 250 3.66 -12.97 9.21
N LYS A 251 4.54 -13.93 9.01
CA LYS A 251 5.91 -13.89 9.52
C LYS A 251 6.64 -12.63 9.03
N HIS A 252 6.49 -12.30 7.76
CA HIS A 252 7.07 -11.09 7.18
C HIS A 252 6.42 -9.81 7.69
N LEU A 253 5.11 -9.76 7.90
CA LEU A 253 4.40 -8.61 8.46
C LEU A 253 4.88 -8.34 9.88
N GLN A 254 4.88 -9.35 10.74
CA GLN A 254 5.32 -9.26 12.14
C GLN A 254 6.78 -8.82 12.24
N SER A 255 7.67 -9.45 11.46
CA SER A 255 9.09 -9.06 11.40
C SER A 255 9.28 -7.61 10.94
N THR A 256 8.49 -7.13 9.99
CA THR A 256 8.55 -5.73 9.55
C THR A 256 8.08 -4.78 10.65
N ILE A 257 7.01 -5.11 11.35
CA ILE A 257 6.49 -4.28 12.45
C ILE A 257 7.48 -4.23 13.60
N GLN A 258 8.01 -5.37 14.03
CA GLN A 258 8.94 -5.44 15.16
C GLN A 258 10.32 -4.86 14.82
N GLY A 259 10.85 -5.13 13.63
CA GLY A 259 12.22 -4.74 13.25
C GLY A 259 12.34 -3.33 12.69
N THR A 260 11.37 -2.89 11.85
CA THR A 260 11.48 -1.60 11.16
C THR A 260 10.69 -0.49 11.87
N TYR A 261 9.49 -0.81 12.38
CA TYR A 261 8.57 0.19 12.93
C TYR A 261 8.53 0.19 14.45
N MET A 262 9.05 -0.85 15.08
CA MET A 262 9.14 -1.06 16.54
C MET A 262 7.76 -1.19 17.21
N SER A 263 6.88 -0.19 16.99
CA SER A 263 5.53 -0.15 17.52
C SER A 263 4.62 0.61 16.57
N VAL A 264 3.42 0.07 16.37
CA VAL A 264 2.38 0.67 15.52
C VAL A 264 1.09 0.74 16.30
N SER A 265 0.50 1.94 16.42
CA SER A 265 -0.80 2.08 17.05
C SER A 265 -1.90 1.43 16.19
N HIS A 266 -2.96 0.91 16.82
CA HIS A 266 -4.11 0.31 16.16
C HIS A 266 -4.71 1.21 15.06
N PHE A 267 -4.77 2.53 15.31
CA PHE A 267 -5.31 3.51 14.35
C PHE A 267 -4.51 3.62 13.04
N HIS A 268 -3.25 3.22 13.07
CA HIS A 268 -2.37 3.31 11.92
C HIS A 268 -2.07 1.94 11.31
N LEU A 269 -2.45 0.86 11.98
CA LEU A 269 -2.06 -0.50 11.61
C LEU A 269 -2.44 -0.83 10.16
N GLN A 270 -3.66 -0.50 9.72
CA GLN A 270 -4.09 -0.77 8.34
C GLN A 270 -3.11 -0.22 7.30
N LYS A 271 -2.55 0.97 7.50
CA LYS A 271 -1.60 1.57 6.55
C LYS A 271 -0.31 0.76 6.41
N TYR A 272 0.14 0.13 7.50
CA TYR A 272 1.33 -0.73 7.49
C TYR A 272 1.02 -2.10 6.89
N VAL A 273 -0.18 -2.61 7.11
CA VAL A 273 -0.71 -3.81 6.44
C VAL A 273 -0.79 -3.55 4.93
N ASP A 274 -1.39 -2.42 4.51
CA ASP A 274 -1.50 -2.01 3.11
C ASP A 274 -0.11 -1.89 2.46
N GLU A 275 0.84 -1.24 3.14
CA GLU A 275 2.22 -1.11 2.67
C GLU A 275 2.86 -2.48 2.46
N LYS A 276 2.71 -3.40 3.42
CA LYS A 276 3.31 -4.73 3.33
C LYS A 276 2.67 -5.59 2.25
N ALA A 277 1.33 -5.56 2.14
CA ALA A 277 0.59 -6.24 1.10
C ALA A 277 0.96 -5.73 -0.30
N TRP A 278 1.06 -4.41 -0.48
CA TRP A 278 1.52 -3.81 -1.73
C TRP A 278 2.93 -4.25 -2.11
N ARG A 279 3.87 -4.30 -1.15
CA ARG A 279 5.24 -4.80 -1.39
C ARG A 279 5.23 -6.26 -1.82
N PHE A 280 4.39 -7.07 -1.20
CA PHE A 280 4.20 -8.46 -1.56
C PHE A 280 3.65 -8.57 -2.99
N ASN A 281 2.62 -7.84 -3.33
CA ASN A 281 1.97 -7.86 -4.65
C ASN A 281 2.89 -7.34 -5.76
N THR A 282 3.79 -6.41 -5.45
CA THR A 282 4.76 -5.85 -6.41
C THR A 282 6.14 -6.51 -6.36
N ARG A 283 6.32 -7.61 -5.63
CA ARG A 283 7.65 -8.24 -5.42
C ARG A 283 8.35 -8.71 -6.67
N LYS A 284 7.58 -9.08 -7.70
CA LYS A 284 8.11 -9.50 -9.01
C LYS A 284 8.51 -8.32 -9.91
N MET A 285 8.08 -7.10 -9.58
CA MET A 285 8.40 -5.91 -10.37
C MET A 285 9.85 -5.47 -10.16
N GLY A 286 10.49 -5.06 -11.24
CA GLY A 286 11.79 -4.38 -11.18
C GLY A 286 11.71 -3.06 -10.39
N GLY A 287 12.83 -2.62 -9.79
CA GLY A 287 12.86 -1.43 -8.94
C GLY A 287 12.32 -0.16 -9.61
N TYR A 288 12.71 0.09 -10.87
CA TYR A 288 12.23 1.24 -11.63
C TYR A 288 10.73 1.13 -11.95
N SER A 289 10.26 -0.03 -12.37
CA SER A 289 8.85 -0.27 -12.66
C SER A 289 7.99 -0.06 -11.41
N ARG A 290 8.43 -0.56 -10.26
CA ARG A 290 7.77 -0.33 -8.97
C ARG A 290 7.74 1.15 -8.59
N PHE A 291 8.85 1.87 -8.76
CA PHE A 291 8.92 3.31 -8.52
C PHE A 291 7.95 4.08 -9.45
N SER A 292 7.98 3.82 -10.74
CA SER A 292 7.11 4.47 -11.73
C SER A 292 5.62 4.17 -11.45
N PHE A 293 5.30 2.93 -11.13
CA PHE A 293 3.95 2.52 -10.75
C PHE A 293 3.50 3.25 -9.48
N PHE A 294 4.34 3.30 -8.45
CA PHE A 294 3.98 4.00 -7.20
C PHE A 294 3.84 5.52 -7.43
N LEU A 295 4.71 6.13 -8.23
CA LEU A 295 4.57 7.53 -8.60
C LEU A 295 3.24 7.81 -9.31
N SER A 296 2.77 6.90 -10.16
CA SER A 296 1.46 7.05 -10.81
C SER A 296 0.29 6.98 -9.83
N LEU A 297 0.38 6.14 -8.80
CA LEU A 297 -0.61 6.09 -7.71
C LEU A 297 -0.63 7.42 -6.92
N LEU A 298 0.54 7.97 -6.61
CA LEU A 298 0.65 9.24 -5.88
C LEU A 298 0.22 10.45 -6.72
N ALA A 299 0.45 10.42 -8.03
CA ALA A 299 0.00 11.46 -8.95
C ALA A 299 -1.54 11.53 -9.03
N SER A 300 -2.22 10.39 -8.97
CA SER A 300 -3.69 10.29 -8.96
C SER A 300 -4.29 10.22 -7.55
N GLY A 301 -3.46 10.24 -6.53
CA GLY A 301 -3.84 10.08 -5.13
C GLY A 301 -4.38 11.36 -4.50
N ASN A 302 -5.01 11.21 -3.34
CA ASN A 302 -5.55 12.32 -2.58
C ASN A 302 -4.52 12.82 -1.55
N SER A 303 -4.41 14.15 -1.42
CA SER A 303 -3.63 14.74 -0.34
C SER A 303 -4.39 14.64 0.99
N THR A 304 -3.65 14.66 2.08
CA THR A 304 -4.21 14.71 3.43
C THR A 304 -3.45 15.71 4.29
N THR A 305 -4.14 16.32 5.25
CA THR A 305 -3.51 17.20 6.22
C THR A 305 -2.89 16.39 7.37
N TYR A 306 -1.91 16.99 8.04
CA TYR A 306 -1.29 16.37 9.22
C TYR A 306 -2.34 16.07 10.30
N SER A 307 -3.25 17.01 10.57
CA SER A 307 -4.31 16.82 11.56
C SER A 307 -5.27 15.68 11.22
N ALA A 308 -5.62 15.50 9.94
CA ALA A 308 -6.44 14.37 9.50
C ALA A 308 -5.69 13.04 9.63
N THR A 309 -4.36 13.06 9.49
CA THR A 309 -3.53 11.85 9.57
C THR A 309 -3.41 11.33 11.01
N ILE A 310 -3.35 12.23 12.01
CA ILE A 310 -3.16 11.87 13.43
C ILE A 310 -4.46 11.65 14.21
N LYS A 311 -5.62 12.11 13.69
CA LYS A 311 -6.91 11.93 14.36
C LYS A 311 -7.54 10.59 14.00
N PRO A 312 -7.83 9.73 14.98
CA PRO A 312 -8.59 8.50 14.72
C PRO A 312 -10.02 8.85 14.29
N GLY A 313 -10.54 8.18 13.29
CA GLY A 313 -11.97 8.13 12.97
C GLY A 313 -12.51 9.12 11.95
N ARG A 314 -11.71 9.96 11.26
CA ARG A 314 -12.20 10.84 10.17
C ARG A 314 -11.59 10.61 8.78
N ALA A 315 -10.66 9.69 8.63
CA ALA A 315 -10.28 9.23 7.30
C ALA A 315 -11.30 8.19 6.80
N ARG A 316 -12.55 8.59 6.61
CA ARG A 316 -13.42 7.82 5.72
C ARG A 316 -12.75 7.85 4.36
N TYR A 317 -12.41 6.70 3.84
CA TYR A 317 -12.12 6.49 2.44
C TYR A 317 -13.32 6.97 1.63
N THR A 318 -13.34 8.24 1.27
CA THR A 318 -14.15 8.69 0.16
C THR A 318 -13.40 8.27 -1.10
N ALA A 319 -13.50 6.99 -1.42
CA ALA A 319 -13.18 6.50 -2.75
C ALA A 319 -14.05 7.29 -3.72
N GLY A 320 -13.46 8.27 -4.37
CA GLY A 320 -14.11 9.00 -5.45
C GLY A 320 -14.49 8.00 -6.53
N LYS A 321 -15.77 7.73 -6.67
CA LYS A 321 -16.40 6.78 -7.62
C LYS A 321 -16.07 7.00 -9.10
N ARG A 322 -15.16 7.93 -9.48
CA ARG A 322 -14.94 8.31 -10.89
C ARG A 322 -13.55 8.02 -11.47
N LYS A 323 -12.61 7.39 -10.73
CA LYS A 323 -11.25 7.08 -11.25
C LYS A 323 -10.90 5.59 -11.27
N GLY A 324 -11.82 4.69 -10.91
CA GLY A 324 -11.56 3.24 -10.79
C GLY A 324 -11.31 2.53 -12.12
N GLU A 325 -11.96 2.94 -13.20
CA GLU A 325 -11.93 2.20 -14.47
C GLU A 325 -10.59 2.25 -15.22
N ARG A 326 -9.85 3.37 -15.15
CA ARG A 326 -8.54 3.49 -15.82
C ARG A 326 -7.39 2.72 -15.14
N MET A 327 -7.55 2.31 -13.87
CA MET A 327 -6.51 1.57 -13.13
C MET A 327 -6.66 0.05 -13.21
N ARG A 328 -7.85 -0.47 -13.53
CA ARG A 328 -8.10 -1.92 -13.63
C ARG A 328 -7.23 -2.58 -14.71
N GLY A 329 -7.08 -1.98 -15.87
CA GLY A 329 -6.21 -2.50 -16.93
C GLY A 329 -4.72 -2.46 -16.57
N ARG A 330 -4.23 -1.30 -16.12
CA ARG A 330 -2.81 -1.09 -15.83
C ARG A 330 -2.24 -1.99 -14.72
N MET A 331 -3.03 -2.35 -13.72
CA MET A 331 -2.56 -3.19 -12.63
C MET A 331 -2.44 -4.67 -13.08
N LYS A 332 -3.39 -5.14 -13.90
CA LYS A 332 -3.29 -6.48 -14.53
C LYS A 332 -2.07 -6.56 -15.44
N ASP A 333 -1.89 -5.61 -16.34
CA ASP A 333 -0.79 -5.60 -17.32
C ASP A 333 0.59 -5.54 -16.65
N LEU A 334 0.71 -4.89 -15.47
CA LEU A 334 1.97 -4.78 -14.73
C LEU A 334 2.26 -5.96 -13.79
N LEU A 335 1.22 -6.63 -13.27
CA LEU A 335 1.39 -7.78 -12.38
C LEU A 335 1.64 -9.08 -13.13
N TYR A 336 1.19 -9.19 -14.38
CA TYR A 336 1.27 -10.38 -15.22
C TYR A 336 2.13 -10.20 -16.49
N ALA A 337 2.79 -9.05 -16.68
CA ALA A 337 3.80 -8.88 -17.72
C ALA A 337 5.05 -9.70 -17.34
N GLU A 338 5.28 -10.80 -18.10
CA GLU A 338 6.48 -11.63 -18.03
C GLU A 338 7.77 -10.87 -18.44
#